data_040c17e3d478e247c8dae5b51b0cc488
#
_entry.id   040c17e3d478e247c8dae5b51b0cc488
#
_cell.length_a   1.000
_cell.length_b   1.000
_cell.length_c   1.000
_cell.angle_alpha   90.00
_cell.angle_beta   90.00
_cell.angle_gamma   90.00
#
_symmetry.space_group_name_H-M   'P 1'
#
loop_
_entity.id
_entity.type
_entity.pdbx_description
1 polymer ?
#
loop_
_entity_poly.entity_id
_entity_poly.type
_entity_poly.pdbx_seq_one_letter_code
_entity_poly.pdbx_strand_id
1 'polypeptide(L)'
;NEKAARQLISHRRETRRRKESVRTGPSIQDFIQRKKTPTLKIVMRADVQGSAEALKQALLDLSTDKVKVEVILAGVGAITQTDVKMASAGEAVIIGFSTKPVGKAAPTADAEKVPIFVFNVIYDALDKTRELMLGLLEPEYREREQGEAEVRALFPIPKIGVVAGCRITRGIVQRSSHVRVVRGGQVIHKGRISSLRVLKDDVKEVREGFECGIVIDSFPTIEPGDVIQAFEMEVLTPTL
;
A
#
# COMPACT_ATOMS: atom_id res chain seq x y z
N ASN A 1 -10.02 -23.99 -61.79
CA ASN A 1 -9.74 -25.09 -60.87
C ASN A 1 -10.38 -24.79 -59.52
N GLU A 2 -11.65 -25.23 -59.36
CA GLU A 2 -12.48 -24.99 -58.18
C GLU A 2 -11.92 -25.62 -56.91
N LYS A 3 -11.23 -26.76 -57.01
CA LYS A 3 -10.53 -27.44 -55.89
C LYS A 3 -9.42 -26.58 -55.26
N ALA A 4 -8.61 -25.88 -56.07
CA ALA A 4 -7.52 -25.05 -55.58
C ALA A 4 -8.05 -23.78 -54.88
N ALA A 5 -9.17 -23.22 -55.34
CA ALA A 5 -9.82 -22.09 -54.70
C ALA A 5 -10.40 -22.45 -53.34
N ARG A 6 -11.02 -23.63 -53.20
CA ARG A 6 -11.55 -24.13 -51.92
C ARG A 6 -10.45 -24.42 -50.91
N GLN A 7 -9.31 -24.96 -51.33
CA GLN A 7 -8.16 -25.15 -50.46
C GLN A 7 -7.52 -23.86 -49.97
N LEU A 8 -7.44 -22.80 -50.80
CA LEU A 8 -6.96 -21.49 -50.42
C LEU A 8 -7.90 -20.79 -49.45
N ILE A 9 -9.21 -20.95 -49.60
CA ILE A 9 -10.21 -20.37 -48.69
C ILE A 9 -10.19 -21.09 -47.33
N SER A 10 -10.06 -22.43 -47.30
CA SER A 10 -9.92 -23.17 -46.03
C SER A 10 -8.65 -22.80 -45.28
N HIS A 11 -7.52 -22.69 -45.97
CA HIS A 11 -6.22 -22.31 -45.38
C HIS A 11 -6.26 -20.86 -44.85
N ARG A 12 -6.91 -19.92 -45.55
CA ARG A 12 -7.12 -18.54 -45.06
C ARG A 12 -8.05 -18.49 -43.87
N ARG A 13 -9.10 -19.31 -43.79
CA ARG A 13 -10.00 -19.41 -42.63
C ARG A 13 -9.29 -20.00 -41.41
N GLU A 14 -8.47 -21.02 -41.57
CA GLU A 14 -7.67 -21.57 -40.47
C GLU A 14 -6.61 -20.61 -39.96
N THR A 15 -5.90 -19.92 -40.87
CA THR A 15 -4.91 -18.91 -40.48
C THR A 15 -5.54 -17.71 -39.77
N ARG A 16 -6.78 -17.34 -40.15
CA ARG A 16 -7.53 -16.28 -39.50
C ARG A 16 -8.05 -16.70 -38.12
N ARG A 17 -8.58 -17.92 -37.98
CA ARG A 17 -8.96 -18.51 -36.68
C ARG A 17 -7.75 -18.66 -35.72
N ARG A 18 -6.60 -19.04 -36.24
CA ARG A 18 -5.36 -19.14 -35.45
C ARG A 18 -4.86 -17.76 -35.00
N LYS A 19 -5.02 -16.71 -35.81
CA LYS A 19 -4.68 -15.33 -35.43
C LYS A 19 -5.71 -14.71 -34.47
N GLU A 20 -6.97 -15.10 -34.52
CA GLU A 20 -8.00 -14.65 -33.59
C GLU A 20 -7.91 -15.36 -32.21
N SER A 21 -7.54 -16.67 -32.17
CA SER A 21 -7.35 -17.40 -30.94
C SER A 21 -6.08 -16.98 -30.15
N VAL A 22 -5.11 -16.32 -30.82
CA VAL A 22 -3.90 -15.78 -30.17
C VAL A 22 -4.15 -14.37 -29.57
N ARG A 23 -5.28 -13.73 -29.91
CA ARG A 23 -5.61 -12.37 -29.44
C ARG A 23 -6.46 -12.30 -28.17
N THR A 24 -6.84 -13.40 -27.57
CA THR A 24 -7.66 -13.44 -26.34
C THR A 24 -6.93 -13.90 -25.08
N GLY A 25 -5.62 -13.88 -25.09
CA GLY A 25 -4.83 -13.98 -23.86
C GLY A 25 -4.72 -12.61 -23.18
N PRO A 26 -4.81 -12.52 -21.84
CA PRO A 26 -4.53 -11.26 -21.15
C PRO A 26 -3.15 -10.76 -21.57
N SER A 27 -3.03 -9.49 -21.88
CA SER A 27 -1.76 -8.91 -22.31
C SER A 27 -0.75 -9.03 -21.15
N ILE A 28 0.56 -9.14 -21.48
CA ILE A 28 1.62 -9.14 -20.46
C ILE A 28 1.49 -7.89 -19.57
N GLN A 29 0.98 -6.78 -20.12
CA GLN A 29 0.68 -5.56 -19.38
C GLN A 29 -0.47 -5.73 -18.38
N ASP A 30 -1.51 -6.52 -18.70
CA ASP A 30 -2.58 -6.88 -17.75
C ASP A 30 -2.07 -7.79 -16.62
N PHE A 31 -1.04 -8.61 -16.90
CA PHE A 31 -0.37 -9.43 -15.87
C PHE A 31 0.49 -8.58 -14.92
N ILE A 32 1.16 -7.55 -15.46
CA ILE A 32 2.02 -6.65 -14.68
C ILE A 32 1.17 -5.63 -13.89
N GLN A 33 0.02 -5.19 -14.43
CA GLN A 33 -0.88 -4.24 -13.78
C GLN A 33 -1.87 -4.89 -12.81
N ARG A 34 -2.00 -6.20 -12.74
CA ARG A 34 -2.71 -6.84 -11.63
C ARG A 34 -1.88 -6.63 -10.36
N LYS A 35 -2.13 -5.52 -9.66
CA LYS A 35 -1.80 -5.42 -8.23
C LYS A 35 -2.35 -6.70 -7.62
N LYS A 36 -1.47 -7.63 -7.23
CA LYS A 36 -1.90 -8.86 -6.56
C LYS A 36 -2.61 -8.41 -5.30
N THR A 37 -3.92 -8.58 -5.25
CA THR A 37 -4.70 -8.35 -4.03
C THR A 37 -4.02 -9.14 -2.93
N PRO A 38 -3.57 -8.51 -1.84
CA PRO A 38 -2.93 -9.22 -0.74
C PRO A 38 -3.89 -10.31 -0.24
N THR A 39 -3.35 -11.49 0.05
CA THR A 39 -4.14 -12.64 0.48
C THR A 39 -3.65 -13.09 1.84
N LEU A 40 -4.55 -13.06 2.84
CA LEU A 40 -4.30 -13.63 4.15
C LEU A 40 -4.55 -15.14 4.09
N LYS A 41 -3.50 -15.92 4.23
CA LYS A 41 -3.58 -17.38 4.23
C LYS A 41 -3.69 -17.90 5.65
N ILE A 42 -4.58 -18.85 5.87
CA ILE A 42 -4.92 -19.38 7.19
C ILE A 42 -4.85 -20.91 7.18
N VAL A 43 -4.20 -21.47 8.18
CA VAL A 43 -4.29 -22.89 8.58
C VAL A 43 -5.15 -22.92 9.83
N MET A 44 -6.24 -23.69 9.85
CA MET A 44 -7.13 -23.72 11.00
C MET A 44 -7.35 -25.12 11.54
N ARG A 45 -7.48 -25.19 12.88
CA ARG A 45 -7.87 -26.38 13.63
C ARG A 45 -9.00 -26.04 14.59
N ALA A 46 -9.96 -26.92 14.73
CA ALA A 46 -11.07 -26.80 15.68
C ALA A 46 -11.25 -28.07 16.50
N ASP A 47 -11.98 -27.97 17.57
CA ASP A 47 -12.32 -29.12 18.46
C ASP A 47 -13.25 -30.14 17.79
N VAL A 48 -14.25 -29.67 17.03
CA VAL A 48 -15.25 -30.50 16.36
C VAL A 48 -15.49 -30.05 14.92
N GLN A 49 -16.07 -30.94 14.11
CA GLN A 49 -16.31 -30.71 12.69
C GLN A 49 -17.23 -29.51 12.41
N GLY A 50 -18.30 -29.37 13.16
CA GLY A 50 -19.25 -28.27 13.02
C GLY A 50 -18.61 -26.90 13.29
N SER A 51 -17.75 -26.81 14.31
CA SER A 51 -16.97 -25.60 14.60
C SER A 51 -16.01 -25.27 13.47
N ALA A 52 -15.34 -26.30 12.90
CA ALA A 52 -14.41 -26.13 11.79
C ALA A 52 -15.11 -25.58 10.53
N GLU A 53 -16.27 -26.14 10.17
CA GLU A 53 -17.05 -25.70 9.00
C GLU A 53 -17.61 -24.29 9.19
N ALA A 54 -18.20 -24.01 10.37
CA ALA A 54 -18.75 -22.71 10.69
C ALA A 54 -17.67 -21.60 10.65
N LEU A 55 -16.54 -21.84 11.31
CA LEU A 55 -15.44 -20.89 11.33
C LEU A 55 -14.82 -20.70 9.93
N LYS A 56 -14.63 -21.79 9.17
CA LYS A 56 -14.12 -21.70 7.80
C LYS A 56 -14.99 -20.81 6.94
N GLN A 57 -16.31 -21.02 6.97
CA GLN A 57 -17.23 -20.21 6.19
C GLN A 57 -17.19 -18.74 6.60
N ALA A 58 -17.24 -18.48 7.92
CA ALA A 58 -17.17 -17.12 8.45
C ALA A 58 -15.86 -16.39 8.13
N LEU A 59 -14.72 -17.12 8.09
CA LEU A 59 -13.42 -16.55 7.67
C LEU A 59 -13.41 -16.21 6.18
N LEU A 60 -13.95 -17.06 5.33
CA LEU A 60 -14.03 -16.82 3.89
C LEU A 60 -14.93 -15.62 3.56
N ASP A 61 -16.02 -15.45 4.32
CA ASP A 61 -16.98 -14.34 4.15
C ASP A 61 -16.37 -12.97 4.52
N LEU A 62 -15.23 -12.95 5.24
CA LEU A 62 -14.47 -11.71 5.50
C LEU A 62 -13.73 -11.18 4.28
N SER A 63 -13.58 -11.97 3.21
CA SER A 63 -12.88 -11.54 2.01
C SER A 63 -13.48 -10.29 1.42
N THR A 64 -12.64 -9.31 1.09
CA THR A 64 -13.01 -8.06 0.43
C THR A 64 -12.28 -7.92 -0.91
N ASP A 65 -12.62 -6.90 -1.68
CA ASP A 65 -11.90 -6.58 -2.93
C ASP A 65 -10.46 -6.14 -2.66
N LYS A 66 -10.19 -5.62 -1.46
CA LYS A 66 -8.87 -5.13 -1.05
C LYS A 66 -7.96 -6.23 -0.49
N VAL A 67 -8.51 -7.19 0.26
CA VAL A 67 -7.77 -8.31 0.86
C VAL A 67 -8.61 -9.58 0.76
N LYS A 68 -8.01 -10.67 0.28
CA LYS A 68 -8.64 -11.99 0.24
C LYS A 68 -8.23 -12.82 1.44
N VAL A 69 -9.14 -13.65 1.92
CA VAL A 69 -8.87 -14.67 2.93
C VAL A 69 -8.88 -16.03 2.25
N GLU A 70 -7.82 -16.80 2.43
CA GLU A 70 -7.67 -18.15 1.89
C GLU A 70 -7.40 -19.14 3.03
N VAL A 71 -8.26 -20.13 3.19
CA VAL A 71 -8.07 -21.20 4.16
C VAL A 71 -7.36 -22.37 3.47
N ILE A 72 -6.03 -22.48 3.69
CA ILE A 72 -5.18 -23.53 3.09
C ILE A 72 -5.54 -24.90 3.64
N LEU A 73 -5.76 -24.98 4.96
CA LEU A 73 -6.11 -26.19 5.67
C LEU A 73 -7.15 -25.89 6.72
N ALA A 74 -8.22 -26.70 6.73
CA ALA A 74 -9.20 -26.73 7.81
C ALA A 74 -9.33 -28.17 8.31
N GLY A 75 -9.29 -28.39 9.62
CA GLY A 75 -9.38 -29.73 10.17
C GLY A 75 -9.74 -29.75 11.65
N VAL A 76 -10.11 -30.93 12.12
CA VAL A 76 -10.43 -31.20 13.52
C VAL A 76 -9.22 -31.70 14.27
N GLY A 77 -9.11 -31.36 15.54
CA GLY A 77 -8.09 -31.82 16.47
C GLY A 77 -7.08 -30.74 16.86
N ALA A 78 -6.03 -31.16 17.54
CA ALA A 78 -5.00 -30.27 18.07
C ALA A 78 -4.10 -29.74 16.94
N ILE A 79 -3.49 -28.58 17.16
CA ILE A 79 -2.48 -27.99 16.26
C ILE A 79 -1.19 -28.81 16.39
N THR A 80 -0.72 -29.36 15.29
CA THR A 80 0.46 -30.22 15.23
C THR A 80 1.66 -29.52 14.63
N GLN A 81 2.85 -30.10 14.79
CA GLN A 81 4.07 -29.63 14.13
C GLN A 81 3.96 -29.61 12.59
N THR A 82 3.19 -30.53 12.00
CA THR A 82 2.95 -30.56 10.55
C THR A 82 2.15 -29.34 10.09
N ASP A 83 1.17 -28.92 10.89
CA ASP A 83 0.38 -27.70 10.59
C ASP A 83 1.26 -26.46 10.60
N VAL A 84 2.21 -26.38 11.54
CA VAL A 84 3.18 -25.28 11.61
C VAL A 84 4.08 -25.25 10.36
N LYS A 85 4.62 -26.41 9.96
CA LYS A 85 5.44 -26.50 8.74
C LYS A 85 4.65 -26.12 7.48
N MET A 86 3.39 -26.52 7.40
CA MET A 86 2.51 -26.15 6.31
C MET A 86 2.23 -24.65 6.30
N ALA A 87 1.98 -24.06 7.46
CA ALA A 87 1.77 -22.62 7.59
C ALA A 87 3.03 -21.84 7.23
N SER A 88 4.21 -22.27 7.67
CA SER A 88 5.49 -21.68 7.30
C SER A 88 5.73 -21.71 5.79
N ALA A 89 5.54 -22.87 5.15
CA ALA A 89 5.70 -23.02 3.70
C ALA A 89 4.69 -22.18 2.88
N GLY A 90 3.48 -21.97 3.45
CA GLY A 90 2.42 -21.21 2.81
C GLY A 90 2.43 -19.71 3.15
N GLU A 91 3.32 -19.24 4.02
CA GLU A 91 3.28 -17.90 4.61
C GLU A 91 1.90 -17.61 5.24
N ALA A 92 1.40 -18.57 6.02
CA ALA A 92 0.08 -18.54 6.62
C ALA A 92 0.14 -18.34 8.13
N VAL A 93 -0.96 -17.84 8.69
CA VAL A 93 -1.17 -17.81 10.15
C VAL A 93 -1.95 -19.05 10.59
N ILE A 94 -1.79 -19.45 11.86
CA ILE A 94 -2.55 -20.59 12.41
C ILE A 94 -3.63 -20.07 13.35
N ILE A 95 -4.88 -20.51 13.13
CA ILE A 95 -6.01 -20.23 14.00
C ILE A 95 -6.51 -21.54 14.61
N GLY A 96 -6.44 -21.64 15.94
CA GLY A 96 -7.04 -22.71 16.73
C GLY A 96 -8.37 -22.26 17.36
N PHE A 97 -9.43 -23.02 17.15
CA PHE A 97 -10.71 -22.76 17.79
C PHE A 97 -11.01 -23.86 18.80
N SER A 98 -11.13 -23.50 20.07
CA SER A 98 -11.30 -24.42 21.22
C SER A 98 -10.24 -25.55 21.22
N THR A 99 -9.06 -25.32 20.67
CA THR A 99 -7.98 -26.29 20.59
C THR A 99 -6.64 -25.65 20.90
N LYS A 100 -5.62 -26.45 21.18
CA LYS A 100 -4.29 -25.96 21.58
C LYS A 100 -3.19 -26.64 20.77
N PRO A 101 -2.01 -26.01 20.65
CA PRO A 101 -0.84 -26.67 20.09
C PRO A 101 -0.37 -27.82 20.99
N VAL A 102 0.00 -28.95 20.39
CA VAL A 102 0.51 -30.13 21.08
C VAL A 102 1.91 -30.53 20.66
N GLY A 103 2.61 -31.24 21.51
CA GLY A 103 3.94 -31.77 21.26
C GLY A 103 4.95 -30.65 20.97
N LYS A 104 5.61 -30.73 19.80
CA LYS A 104 6.61 -29.74 19.36
C LYS A 104 6.03 -28.59 18.53
N ALA A 105 4.70 -28.44 18.44
CA ALA A 105 4.07 -27.41 17.60
C ALA A 105 4.45 -25.99 18.04
N ALA A 106 4.32 -25.67 19.33
CA ALA A 106 4.66 -24.33 19.85
C ALA A 106 6.15 -23.97 19.63
N PRO A 107 7.14 -24.75 20.07
CA PRO A 107 8.54 -24.43 19.84
C PRO A 107 8.94 -24.39 18.35
N THR A 108 8.25 -25.17 17.49
CA THR A 108 8.50 -25.08 16.05
C THR A 108 7.92 -23.79 15.48
N ALA A 109 6.76 -23.35 15.95
CA ALA A 109 6.14 -22.09 15.52
C ALA A 109 7.02 -20.87 15.89
N ASP A 110 7.60 -20.88 17.08
CA ASP A 110 8.53 -19.84 17.51
C ASP A 110 9.79 -19.83 16.65
N ALA A 111 10.36 -21.00 16.33
CA ALA A 111 11.54 -21.13 15.49
C ALA A 111 11.30 -20.68 14.04
N GLU A 112 10.13 -21.01 13.47
CA GLU A 112 9.75 -20.66 12.12
C GLU A 112 9.00 -19.32 12.02
N LYS A 113 8.81 -18.62 13.15
CA LYS A 113 8.08 -17.33 13.24
C LYS A 113 6.67 -17.39 12.70
N VAL A 114 5.99 -18.52 12.87
CA VAL A 114 4.60 -18.71 12.47
C VAL A 114 3.68 -18.29 13.62
N PRO A 115 2.82 -17.30 13.47
CA PRO A 115 1.92 -16.88 14.53
C PRO A 115 0.79 -17.92 14.72
N ILE A 116 0.56 -18.29 15.99
CA ILE A 116 -0.56 -19.17 16.39
C ILE A 116 -1.49 -18.36 17.27
N PHE A 117 -2.75 -18.26 16.87
CA PHE A 117 -3.82 -17.64 17.63
C PHE A 117 -4.84 -18.70 18.07
N VAL A 118 -5.22 -18.70 19.33
CA VAL A 118 -6.20 -19.65 19.88
C VAL A 118 -7.38 -18.89 20.47
N PHE A 119 -8.58 -19.27 20.05
CA PHE A 119 -9.83 -18.63 20.45
C PHE A 119 -10.85 -19.66 20.90
N ASN A 120 -11.74 -19.25 21.82
CA ASN A 120 -12.90 -20.03 22.27
C ASN A 120 -14.22 -19.38 21.81
N VAL A 121 -14.15 -18.14 21.31
CA VAL A 121 -15.27 -17.37 20.79
C VAL A 121 -15.03 -17.07 19.32
N ILE A 122 -16.04 -17.34 18.48
CA ILE A 122 -15.89 -17.18 17.03
C ILE A 122 -15.66 -15.71 16.61
N TYR A 123 -16.32 -14.78 17.31
CA TYR A 123 -16.18 -13.35 17.04
C TYR A 123 -14.76 -12.83 17.27
N ASP A 124 -14.09 -13.32 18.33
CA ASP A 124 -12.69 -12.95 18.62
C ASP A 124 -11.75 -13.42 17.50
N ALA A 125 -12.01 -14.61 16.94
CA ALA A 125 -11.25 -15.12 15.80
C ALA A 125 -11.47 -14.28 14.54
N LEU A 126 -12.70 -13.84 14.28
CA LEU A 126 -13.03 -12.97 13.15
C LEU A 126 -12.43 -11.58 13.32
N ASP A 127 -12.49 -11.00 14.51
CA ASP A 127 -11.93 -9.66 14.79
C ASP A 127 -10.40 -9.67 14.65
N LYS A 128 -9.73 -10.73 15.14
CA LYS A 128 -8.29 -10.91 14.93
C LYS A 128 -7.94 -11.07 13.45
N THR A 129 -8.77 -11.77 12.70
CA THR A 129 -8.59 -11.93 11.26
C THR A 129 -8.73 -10.59 10.53
N ARG A 130 -9.70 -9.75 10.89
CA ARG A 130 -9.84 -8.38 10.36
C ARG A 130 -8.62 -7.52 10.66
N GLU A 131 -8.08 -7.59 11.89
CA GLU A 131 -6.85 -6.89 12.27
C GLU A 131 -5.67 -7.32 11.39
N LEU A 132 -5.51 -8.63 11.17
CA LEU A 132 -4.45 -9.16 10.29
C LEU A 132 -4.62 -8.73 8.84
N MET A 133 -5.86 -8.70 8.34
CA MET A 133 -6.17 -8.18 7.00
C MET A 133 -5.82 -6.71 6.86
N LEU A 134 -6.14 -5.87 7.86
CA LEU A 134 -5.75 -4.45 7.88
C LEU A 134 -4.24 -4.28 7.85
N GLY A 135 -3.50 -5.14 8.56
CA GLY A 135 -2.03 -5.13 8.57
C GLY A 135 -1.38 -5.48 7.22
N LEU A 136 -2.12 -6.13 6.30
CA LEU A 136 -1.66 -6.43 4.94
C LEU A 136 -1.89 -5.28 3.95
N LEU A 137 -2.71 -4.29 4.32
CA LEU A 137 -2.96 -3.13 3.48
C LEU A 137 -1.82 -2.12 3.61
N GLU A 138 -1.35 -1.63 2.48
CA GLU A 138 -0.43 -0.49 2.48
C GLU A 138 -1.14 0.74 3.04
N PRO A 139 -0.48 1.53 3.90
CA PRO A 139 -1.05 2.77 4.40
C PRO A 139 -1.35 3.71 3.23
N GLU A 140 -2.56 4.22 3.18
CA GLU A 140 -2.92 5.27 2.24
C GLU A 140 -2.42 6.61 2.78
N TYR A 141 -1.69 7.35 1.94
CA TYR A 141 -1.21 8.69 2.28
C TYR A 141 -2.09 9.73 1.62
N ARG A 142 -2.59 10.66 2.40
CA ARG A 142 -3.33 11.82 1.90
C ARG A 142 -2.50 13.07 2.09
N GLU A 143 -2.35 13.86 1.02
CA GLU A 143 -1.75 15.18 1.11
C GLU A 143 -2.76 16.13 1.78
N ARG A 144 -2.42 16.65 2.97
CA ARG A 144 -3.17 17.68 3.66
C ARG A 144 -2.48 19.01 3.48
N GLU A 145 -3.12 19.93 2.80
CA GLU A 145 -2.58 21.27 2.62
C GLU A 145 -2.49 21.99 3.97
N GLN A 146 -1.32 22.59 4.23
CA GLN A 146 -1.03 23.34 5.46
C GLN A 146 -0.95 24.84 5.21
N GLY A 147 -0.37 25.25 4.09
CA GLY A 147 -0.21 26.65 3.76
C GLY A 147 0.43 26.89 2.41
N GLU A 148 0.44 28.16 2.03
CA GLU A 148 1.01 28.62 0.77
C GLU A 148 1.95 29.81 1.01
N ALA A 149 3.04 29.85 0.25
CA ALA A 149 4.01 30.93 0.27
C ALA A 149 4.32 31.39 -1.17
N GLU A 150 4.27 32.69 -1.41
CA GLU A 150 4.65 33.31 -2.68
C GLU A 150 6.12 33.72 -2.65
N VAL A 151 6.88 33.31 -3.63
CA VAL A 151 8.29 33.70 -3.81
C VAL A 151 8.38 35.15 -4.32
N ARG A 152 8.99 36.03 -3.55
CA ARG A 152 9.17 37.44 -3.90
C ARG A 152 10.57 37.82 -4.34
N ALA A 153 11.56 37.19 -3.73
CA ALA A 153 12.97 37.48 -4.01
C ALA A 153 13.81 36.21 -3.87
N LEU A 154 14.98 36.21 -4.51
CA LEU A 154 15.92 35.11 -4.43
C LEU A 154 17.25 35.59 -3.89
N PHE A 155 17.80 34.84 -2.94
CA PHE A 155 19.08 35.13 -2.30
C PHE A 155 20.04 33.95 -2.48
N PRO A 156 20.98 34.04 -3.43
CA PRO A 156 22.01 33.01 -3.57
C PRO A 156 22.99 33.07 -2.41
N ILE A 157 23.03 32.06 -1.57
CA ILE A 157 23.96 31.97 -0.42
C ILE A 157 24.99 30.89 -0.71
N PRO A 158 26.31 31.22 -0.70
CA PRO A 158 27.36 30.21 -0.83
C PRO A 158 27.20 29.10 0.19
N LYS A 159 27.33 27.81 -0.22
CA LYS A 159 27.23 26.58 0.58
C LYS A 159 25.80 26.16 1.00
N ILE A 160 24.78 27.01 0.90
CA ILE A 160 23.40 26.68 1.28
C ILE A 160 22.53 26.49 0.01
N GLY A 161 22.86 27.21 -1.08
CA GLY A 161 22.08 27.23 -2.30
C GLY A 161 21.23 28.50 -2.43
N VAL A 162 20.13 28.40 -3.17
CA VAL A 162 19.21 29.53 -3.38
C VAL A 162 18.17 29.54 -2.24
N VAL A 163 18.15 30.64 -1.49
CA VAL A 163 17.12 30.91 -0.48
C VAL A 163 16.01 31.71 -1.15
N ALA A 164 14.81 31.19 -1.16
CA ALA A 164 13.63 31.88 -1.64
C ALA A 164 13.06 32.78 -0.50
N GLY A 165 13.12 34.10 -0.68
CA GLY A 165 12.42 35.04 0.16
C GLY A 165 10.93 35.03 -0.18
N CYS A 166 10.15 34.48 0.72
CA CYS A 166 8.73 34.23 0.52
C CYS A 166 7.88 35.01 1.50
N ARG A 167 6.64 35.31 1.11
CA ARG A 167 5.58 35.75 2.02
C ARG A 167 4.54 34.65 2.10
N ILE A 168 4.15 34.28 3.32
CA ILE A 168 3.08 33.30 3.52
C ILE A 168 1.75 33.99 3.17
N THR A 169 1.07 33.46 2.15
CA THR A 169 -0.19 33.99 1.63
C THR A 169 -1.39 33.34 2.29
N ARG A 170 -1.23 32.09 2.78
CA ARG A 170 -2.30 31.33 3.41
C ARG A 170 -1.76 30.27 4.38
N GLY A 171 -2.41 30.15 5.53
CA GLY A 171 -2.17 29.05 6.48
C GLY A 171 -0.82 29.12 7.20
N ILE A 172 -0.18 27.97 7.35
CA ILE A 172 1.07 27.80 8.09
C ILE A 172 2.04 26.97 7.27
N VAL A 173 3.29 27.40 7.19
CA VAL A 173 4.38 26.61 6.60
C VAL A 173 5.29 26.14 7.71
N GLN A 174 5.52 24.84 7.79
CA GLN A 174 6.41 24.22 8.76
C GLN A 174 7.69 23.74 8.12
N ARG A 175 8.80 23.71 8.87
CA ARG A 175 10.09 23.21 8.39
C ARG A 175 10.04 21.74 7.97
N SER A 176 9.18 20.94 8.60
CA SER A 176 9.01 19.51 8.29
C SER A 176 8.09 19.22 7.09
N SER A 177 7.40 20.24 6.56
CA SER A 177 6.43 20.08 5.50
C SER A 177 7.06 19.62 4.20
N HIS A 178 6.31 18.79 3.49
CA HIS A 178 6.55 18.57 2.07
C HIS A 178 6.05 19.78 1.30
N VAL A 179 6.67 20.07 0.18
CA VAL A 179 6.29 21.19 -0.65
C VAL A 179 6.17 20.78 -2.13
N ARG A 180 5.26 21.46 -2.80
CA ARG A 180 5.20 21.48 -4.26
C ARG A 180 5.36 22.91 -4.73
N VAL A 181 6.20 23.11 -5.73
CA VAL A 181 6.39 24.42 -6.36
C VAL A 181 5.51 24.47 -7.58
N VAL A 182 4.68 25.52 -7.64
CA VAL A 182 3.70 25.73 -8.71
C VAL A 182 4.11 27.00 -9.47
N ARG A 183 4.28 26.89 -10.78
CA ARG A 183 4.55 28.01 -11.69
C ARG A 183 3.49 28.02 -12.79
N GLY A 184 2.79 29.15 -12.94
CA GLY A 184 1.73 29.26 -13.95
C GLY A 184 0.60 28.23 -13.81
N GLY A 185 0.31 27.79 -12.59
CA GLY A 185 -0.71 26.75 -12.33
C GLY A 185 -0.26 25.32 -12.51
N GLN A 186 1.01 25.10 -12.89
CA GLN A 186 1.58 23.74 -13.05
C GLN A 186 2.58 23.43 -11.96
N VAL A 187 2.52 22.19 -11.42
CA VAL A 187 3.51 21.71 -10.45
C VAL A 187 4.81 21.39 -11.17
N ILE A 188 5.87 22.17 -10.91
CA ILE A 188 7.19 22.02 -11.52
C ILE A 188 8.15 21.19 -10.66
N HIS A 189 7.93 21.15 -9.35
CA HIS A 189 8.76 20.36 -8.42
C HIS A 189 7.96 19.91 -7.20
N LYS A 190 8.32 18.73 -6.67
CA LYS A 190 7.88 18.23 -5.35
C LYS A 190 9.13 17.88 -4.54
N GLY A 191 9.19 18.37 -3.30
CA GLY A 191 10.34 18.16 -2.42
C GLY A 191 9.99 18.39 -0.96
N ARG A 192 11.02 18.69 -0.17
CA ARG A 192 10.90 19.05 1.25
C ARG A 192 11.58 20.38 1.53
N ILE A 193 11.14 21.04 2.59
CA ILE A 193 11.85 22.22 3.11
C ILE A 193 13.12 21.74 3.79
N SER A 194 14.26 22.18 3.31
CA SER A 194 15.58 21.95 3.91
C SER A 194 15.84 22.95 5.05
N SER A 195 15.47 24.24 4.86
CA SER A 195 15.62 25.28 5.87
C SER A 195 14.46 26.28 5.81
N LEU A 196 13.97 26.67 6.98
CA LEU A 196 12.95 27.70 7.15
C LEU A 196 13.46 28.76 8.15
N ARG A 197 13.56 30.02 7.72
CA ARG A 197 14.13 31.10 8.52
C ARG A 197 13.27 32.35 8.48
N VAL A 198 13.23 33.07 9.59
CA VAL A 198 12.71 34.42 9.65
C VAL A 198 13.88 35.34 9.99
N LEU A 199 14.22 36.23 9.04
CA LEU A 199 15.45 37.03 9.07
C LEU A 199 16.71 36.16 9.12
N LYS A 200 17.32 35.99 10.30
CA LYS A 200 18.54 35.17 10.50
C LYS A 200 18.30 33.92 11.36
N ASP A 201 17.10 33.82 11.96
CA ASP A 201 16.80 32.74 12.92
C ASP A 201 16.07 31.59 12.26
N ASP A 202 16.54 30.36 12.55
CA ASP A 202 15.86 29.15 12.16
C ASP A 202 14.58 28.98 12.98
N VAL A 203 13.44 28.79 12.29
CA VAL A 203 12.13 28.65 12.93
C VAL A 203 11.48 27.32 12.57
N LYS A 204 10.59 26.84 13.43
CA LYS A 204 9.85 25.60 13.19
C LYS A 204 8.66 25.80 12.28
N GLU A 205 8.00 26.95 12.38
CA GLU A 205 6.80 27.30 11.61
C GLU A 205 6.74 28.80 11.34
N VAL A 206 6.08 29.18 10.24
CA VAL A 206 5.76 30.56 9.88
C VAL A 206 4.30 30.63 9.47
N ARG A 207 3.60 31.67 9.97
CA ARG A 207 2.15 31.87 9.75
C ARG A 207 1.88 32.86 8.63
N GLU A 208 0.64 32.88 8.18
CA GLU A 208 0.12 33.80 7.19
C GLU A 208 0.48 35.27 7.51
N GLY A 209 0.84 36.00 6.46
CA GLY A 209 1.21 37.43 6.56
C GLY A 209 2.70 37.70 6.85
N PHE A 210 3.44 36.71 7.36
CA PHE A 210 4.86 36.88 7.67
C PHE A 210 5.76 36.56 6.48
N GLU A 211 6.93 37.15 6.46
CA GLU A 211 7.98 36.91 5.50
C GLU A 211 9.00 35.89 6.04
N CYS A 212 9.51 35.03 5.19
CA CYS A 212 10.48 34.00 5.55
C CYS A 212 11.39 33.65 4.39
N GLY A 213 12.53 33.06 4.72
CA GLY A 213 13.43 32.41 3.77
C GLY A 213 13.19 30.91 3.76
N ILE A 214 12.90 30.37 2.59
CA ILE A 214 12.68 28.93 2.38
C ILE A 214 13.77 28.39 1.48
N VAL A 215 14.36 27.28 1.89
CA VAL A 215 15.26 26.47 1.05
C VAL A 215 14.58 25.15 0.76
N ILE A 216 14.42 24.83 -0.51
CA ILE A 216 13.85 23.56 -0.95
C ILE A 216 14.99 22.61 -1.31
N ASP A 217 14.90 21.39 -0.84
CA ASP A 217 15.91 20.39 -1.12
C ASP A 217 15.98 20.05 -2.62
N SER A 218 17.21 20.01 -3.14
CA SER A 218 17.50 19.63 -4.53
C SER A 218 16.77 20.42 -5.63
N PHE A 219 16.35 21.67 -5.36
CA PHE A 219 15.67 22.52 -6.34
C PHE A 219 16.28 23.93 -6.46
N PRO A 220 17.30 24.11 -7.31
CA PRO A 220 17.96 25.40 -7.49
C PRO A 220 17.25 26.37 -8.47
N THR A 221 16.24 25.91 -9.21
CA THR A 221 15.63 26.67 -10.33
C THR A 221 14.31 27.36 -9.95
N ILE A 222 14.18 27.77 -8.69
CA ILE A 222 13.06 28.56 -8.20
C ILE A 222 13.12 29.99 -8.76
N GLU A 223 11.97 30.60 -9.06
CA GLU A 223 11.86 31.94 -9.62
C GLU A 223 10.89 32.82 -8.82
N PRO A 224 11.06 34.16 -8.87
CA PRO A 224 10.07 35.08 -8.31
C PRO A 224 8.70 34.90 -8.97
N GLY A 225 7.63 34.85 -8.18
CA GLY A 225 6.27 34.54 -8.64
C GLY A 225 5.88 33.07 -8.56
N ASP A 226 6.81 32.18 -8.21
CA ASP A 226 6.46 30.78 -7.89
C ASP A 226 5.65 30.73 -6.60
N VAL A 227 4.72 29.79 -6.53
CA VAL A 227 3.93 29.49 -5.33
C VAL A 227 4.41 28.18 -4.71
N ILE A 228 4.85 28.24 -3.47
CA ILE A 228 5.25 27.07 -2.69
C ILE A 228 4.04 26.64 -1.86
N GLN A 229 3.46 25.50 -2.19
CA GLN A 229 2.36 24.90 -1.43
C GLN A 229 2.93 23.87 -0.47
N ALA A 230 2.78 24.13 0.83
CA ALA A 230 3.19 23.24 1.90
C ALA A 230 2.07 22.26 2.24
N PHE A 231 2.41 20.98 2.35
CA PHE A 231 1.49 19.92 2.73
C PHE A 231 2.14 18.90 3.66
N GLU A 232 1.32 18.23 4.41
CA GLU A 232 1.71 17.10 5.25
C GLU A 232 1.12 15.81 4.69
N MET A 233 1.90 14.74 4.79
CA MET A 233 1.42 13.40 4.43
C MET A 233 0.72 12.81 5.65
N GLU A 234 -0.60 12.87 5.66
CA GLU A 234 -1.43 12.21 6.68
C GLU A 234 -1.58 10.74 6.33
N VAL A 235 -1.18 9.88 7.28
CA VAL A 235 -1.38 8.44 7.14
C VAL A 235 -2.83 8.14 7.46
N LEU A 236 -3.59 7.75 6.44
CA LEU A 236 -4.95 7.26 6.64
C LEU A 236 -4.88 5.81 7.09
N THR A 237 -5.55 5.48 8.19
CA THR A 237 -5.74 4.09 8.60
C THR A 237 -6.56 3.39 7.51
N PRO A 238 -6.02 2.36 6.86
CA PRO A 238 -6.77 1.67 5.82
C PRO A 238 -8.03 1.06 6.43
N THR A 239 -9.14 1.13 5.72
CA THR A 239 -10.40 0.45 6.04
C THR A 239 -10.62 -0.68 5.03
N LEU A 240 -11.13 -1.82 5.53
CA LEU A 240 -11.48 -3.01 4.74
C LEU A 240 -12.65 -2.77 3.79
#